data_5ddd33942de24471eadf42f397cc1511
#
_entry.id   5ddd33942de24471eadf42f397cc1511
#
_cell.length_a   1.000
_cell.length_b   1.000
_cell.length_c   1.000
_cell.angle_alpha   90.00
_cell.angle_beta   90.00
_cell.angle_gamma   90.00
#
_symmetry.space_group_name_H-M   'P 1'
#
loop_
_entity.id
_entity.type
_entity.pdbx_description
1 polymer ?
#
loop_
_entity_poly.entity_id
_entity_poly.type
_entity_poly.pdbx_seq_one_letter_code
_entity_poly.pdbx_strand_id
1 'polypeptide(L)'
;MKRRETKPYENYAWHAEHALELKEYAKQYRADHPEYLKRNADKAKAARLADPLYFKAREFSREMKKYGTTVEWYRDRLLEQNGVCALCRHLSHHHGTIQRLQVDHNHECCDLHTKSCGKCLRGLLCADCNILLSYIERVLKQGTIAPLPDTWLSKALAYLGSYKY
;
A
#
# COMPACT_ATOMS: atom_id res chain seq x y z
N MET A 1 10.61 24.44 39.41
CA MET A 1 11.61 23.97 38.43
C MET A 1 11.20 24.45 37.04
N LYS A 2 11.92 25.42 36.48
CA LYS A 2 11.65 25.90 35.09
C LYS A 2 12.15 24.81 34.11
N ARG A 3 11.26 24.30 33.26
CA ARG A 3 11.64 23.44 32.13
C ARG A 3 12.58 24.25 31.22
N ARG A 4 13.79 23.73 30.95
CA ARG A 4 14.66 24.27 29.91
C ARG A 4 13.92 24.17 28.58
N GLU A 5 13.68 25.29 27.92
CA GLU A 5 13.24 25.31 26.53
C GLU A 5 14.42 24.86 25.67
N THR A 6 14.47 23.57 25.33
CA THR A 6 15.42 23.06 24.34
C THR A 6 14.93 23.44 22.95
N LYS A 7 15.80 24.03 22.15
CA LYS A 7 15.48 24.39 20.76
C LYS A 7 15.22 23.11 19.95
N PRO A 8 14.19 23.04 19.10
CA PRO A 8 13.77 21.80 18.41
C PRO A 8 14.90 21.12 17.61
N TYR A 9 15.83 21.87 17.01
CA TYR A 9 16.92 21.34 16.18
C TYR A 9 18.04 20.66 17.00
N GLU A 10 18.27 21.06 18.25
CA GLU A 10 19.26 20.45 19.14
C GLU A 10 18.86 19.02 19.50
N ASN A 11 17.55 18.75 19.62
CA ASN A 11 17.02 17.41 19.84
C ASN A 11 17.21 16.50 18.61
N TYR A 12 17.08 17.02 17.38
CA TYR A 12 17.22 16.19 16.17
C TYR A 12 18.67 15.72 15.97
N ALA A 13 19.66 16.61 16.15
CA ALA A 13 21.07 16.25 16.03
C ALA A 13 21.45 15.18 17.04
N TRP A 14 21.09 15.37 18.32
CA TRP A 14 21.34 14.43 19.39
C TRP A 14 20.68 13.06 19.13
N HIS A 15 19.41 13.03 18.69
CA HIS A 15 18.72 11.78 18.36
C HIS A 15 19.33 11.06 17.17
N ALA A 16 19.85 11.77 16.17
CA ALA A 16 20.54 11.16 15.04
C ALA A 16 21.87 10.52 15.47
N GLU A 17 22.63 11.21 16.31
CA GLU A 17 23.93 10.75 16.82
C GLU A 17 23.79 9.53 17.73
N HIS A 18 22.72 9.47 18.56
CA HIS A 18 22.47 8.37 19.50
C HIS A 18 21.42 7.35 19.01
N ALA A 19 21.12 7.34 17.70
CA ALA A 19 20.03 6.53 17.14
C ALA A 19 20.19 5.02 17.39
N LEU A 20 21.41 4.51 17.34
CA LEU A 20 21.71 3.09 17.60
C LEU A 20 21.54 2.74 19.07
N GLU A 21 22.06 3.57 19.97
CA GLU A 21 21.93 3.37 21.41
C GLU A 21 20.47 3.41 21.86
N LEU A 22 19.71 4.39 21.36
CA LEU A 22 18.27 4.50 21.62
C LEU A 22 17.49 3.28 21.11
N LYS A 23 17.89 2.74 19.98
CA LYS A 23 17.28 1.54 19.41
C LYS A 23 17.54 0.29 20.27
N GLU A 24 18.77 0.10 20.72
CA GLU A 24 19.12 -1.02 21.60
C GLU A 24 18.48 -0.86 22.99
N TYR A 25 18.51 0.32 23.57
CA TYR A 25 17.80 0.61 24.81
C TYR A 25 16.30 0.31 24.70
N ALA A 26 15.65 0.77 23.62
CA ALA A 26 14.23 0.51 23.42
C ALA A 26 13.92 -0.99 23.18
N LYS A 27 14.86 -1.74 22.61
CA LYS A 27 14.76 -3.19 22.44
C LYS A 27 14.86 -3.90 23.79
N GLN A 28 15.86 -3.55 24.58
CA GLN A 28 16.07 -4.10 25.91
C GLN A 28 14.89 -3.77 26.83
N TYR A 29 14.47 -2.50 26.87
CA TYR A 29 13.33 -2.08 27.68
C TYR A 29 12.05 -2.88 27.36
N ARG A 30 11.79 -3.16 26.08
CA ARG A 30 10.62 -3.99 25.68
C ARG A 30 10.77 -5.45 26.10
N ALA A 31 11.98 -5.99 26.12
CA ALA A 31 12.25 -7.34 26.58
C ALA A 31 12.03 -7.48 28.09
N ASP A 32 12.46 -6.48 28.85
CA ASP A 32 12.37 -6.47 30.31
C ASP A 32 10.96 -6.11 30.82
N HIS A 33 10.14 -5.47 29.98
CA HIS A 33 8.78 -4.98 30.31
C HIS A 33 7.71 -5.51 29.36
N PRO A 34 7.41 -6.82 29.34
CA PRO A 34 6.39 -7.39 28.46
C PRO A 34 4.98 -6.82 28.72
N GLU A 35 4.69 -6.41 29.95
CA GLU A 35 3.44 -5.73 30.33
C GLU A 35 3.26 -4.38 29.62
N TYR A 36 4.35 -3.69 29.29
CA TYR A 36 4.32 -2.45 28.51
C TYR A 36 3.78 -2.69 27.11
N LEU A 37 4.23 -3.77 26.44
CA LEU A 37 3.76 -4.15 25.11
C LEU A 37 2.28 -4.51 25.13
N LYS A 38 1.85 -5.33 26.10
CA LYS A 38 0.45 -5.72 26.29
C LYS A 38 -0.43 -4.49 26.50
N ARG A 39 -0.06 -3.62 27.43
CA ARG A 39 -0.83 -2.38 27.71
C ARG A 39 -0.97 -1.49 26.48
N ASN A 40 0.08 -1.36 25.67
CA ASN A 40 0.02 -0.55 24.45
C ASN A 40 -0.82 -1.22 23.35
N ALA A 41 -0.76 -2.54 23.22
CA ALA A 41 -1.64 -3.30 22.33
C ALA A 41 -3.11 -3.16 22.72
N ASP A 42 -3.43 -3.26 24.01
CA ASP A 42 -4.79 -3.10 24.53
C ASP A 42 -5.32 -1.67 24.30
N LYS A 43 -4.50 -0.65 24.54
CA LYS A 43 -4.83 0.74 24.21
C LYS A 43 -5.10 0.94 22.73
N ALA A 44 -4.25 0.38 21.85
CA ALA A 44 -4.42 0.47 20.41
C ALA A 44 -5.69 -0.26 19.93
N LYS A 45 -5.99 -1.42 20.52
CA LYS A 45 -7.23 -2.16 20.27
C LYS A 45 -8.47 -1.36 20.70
N ALA A 46 -8.45 -0.81 21.90
CA ALA A 46 -9.55 0.02 22.41
C ALA A 46 -9.79 1.25 21.52
N ALA A 47 -8.73 1.94 21.10
CA ALA A 47 -8.85 3.08 20.19
C ALA A 47 -9.46 2.70 18.84
N ARG A 48 -9.08 1.54 18.26
CA ARG A 48 -9.67 1.04 17.00
C ARG A 48 -11.17 0.69 17.14
N LEU A 49 -11.56 0.17 18.30
CA LEU A 49 -12.97 -0.13 18.58
C LEU A 49 -13.79 1.14 18.82
N ALA A 50 -13.19 2.18 19.40
CA ALA A 50 -13.85 3.45 19.66
C ALA A 50 -14.15 4.23 18.37
N ASP A 51 -13.24 4.21 17.38
CA ASP A 51 -13.45 4.87 16.07
C ASP A 51 -12.91 4.02 14.91
N PRO A 52 -13.67 2.99 14.49
CA PRO A 52 -13.25 2.10 13.41
C PRO A 52 -13.12 2.81 12.05
N LEU A 53 -13.96 3.83 11.78
CA LEU A 53 -13.94 4.55 10.50
C LEU A 53 -12.70 5.41 10.36
N TYR A 54 -12.30 6.11 11.42
CA TYR A 54 -11.05 6.86 11.44
C TYR A 54 -9.84 5.95 11.17
N PHE A 55 -9.77 4.78 11.82
CA PHE A 55 -8.66 3.86 11.61
C PHE A 55 -8.63 3.29 10.19
N LYS A 56 -9.78 2.93 9.61
CA LYS A 56 -9.88 2.49 8.21
C LYS A 56 -9.44 3.57 7.24
N ALA A 57 -9.88 4.82 7.44
CA ALA A 57 -9.48 5.95 6.60
C ALA A 57 -7.96 6.21 6.68
N ARG A 58 -7.39 6.12 7.88
CA ARG A 58 -5.96 6.28 8.12
C ARG A 58 -5.13 5.16 7.47
N GLU A 59 -5.58 3.91 7.58
CA GLU A 59 -4.95 2.76 6.93
C GLU A 59 -4.97 2.91 5.41
N PHE A 60 -6.10 3.34 4.85
CA PHE A 60 -6.23 3.60 3.43
C PHE A 60 -5.29 4.73 2.96
N SER A 61 -5.22 5.83 3.69
CA SER A 61 -4.28 6.92 3.39
C SER A 61 -2.81 6.46 3.43
N ARG A 62 -2.44 5.60 4.38
CA ARG A 62 -1.09 5.02 4.45
C ARG A 62 -0.79 4.10 3.28
N GLU A 63 -1.79 3.33 2.84
CA GLU A 63 -1.67 2.47 1.66
C GLU A 63 -1.42 3.30 0.40
N MET A 64 -2.20 4.37 0.19
CA MET A 64 -1.99 5.28 -0.95
C MET A 64 -0.58 5.88 -0.95
N LYS A 65 -0.05 6.27 0.20
CA LYS A 65 1.33 6.75 0.33
C LYS A 65 2.39 5.72 -0.07
N LYS A 66 2.15 4.42 0.13
CA LYS A 66 3.07 3.36 -0.35
C LYS A 66 3.14 3.34 -1.89
N TYR A 67 2.04 3.68 -2.55
CA TYR A 67 1.99 3.80 -4.01
C TYR A 67 2.45 5.18 -4.51
N GLY A 68 2.93 6.06 -3.63
CA GLY A 68 3.34 7.42 -4.01
C GLY A 68 2.18 8.29 -4.49
N THR A 69 0.97 8.03 -4.01
CA THR A 69 -0.27 8.70 -4.44
C THR A 69 -1.15 9.11 -3.25
N THR A 70 -2.34 9.63 -3.53
CA THR A 70 -3.29 10.16 -2.54
C THR A 70 -4.64 9.44 -2.60
N VAL A 71 -5.48 9.66 -1.59
CA VAL A 71 -6.86 9.18 -1.55
C VAL A 71 -7.69 9.83 -2.65
N GLU A 72 -7.42 11.10 -2.96
CA GLU A 72 -8.07 11.87 -4.03
C GLU A 72 -7.80 11.23 -5.38
N TRP A 73 -6.54 10.93 -5.72
CA TRP A 73 -6.18 10.22 -6.94
C TRP A 73 -6.96 8.88 -7.07
N TYR A 74 -7.05 8.12 -5.97
CA TYR A 74 -7.80 6.87 -5.99
C TYR A 74 -9.28 7.08 -6.29
N ARG A 75 -9.91 8.10 -5.68
CA ARG A 75 -11.32 8.45 -5.92
C ARG A 75 -11.56 8.89 -7.35
N ASP A 76 -10.71 9.76 -7.88
CA ASP A 76 -10.79 10.24 -9.26
C ASP A 76 -10.70 9.08 -10.24
N ARG A 77 -9.72 8.19 -10.04
CA ARG A 77 -9.55 6.99 -10.85
C ARG A 77 -10.74 6.03 -10.74
N LEU A 78 -11.30 5.89 -9.56
CA LEU A 78 -12.50 5.07 -9.35
C LEU A 78 -13.72 5.63 -10.10
N LEU A 79 -13.90 6.95 -10.10
CA LEU A 79 -14.95 7.64 -10.86
C LEU A 79 -14.75 7.48 -12.37
N GLU A 80 -13.55 7.70 -12.90
CA GLU A 80 -13.21 7.51 -14.32
C GLU A 80 -13.50 6.08 -14.80
N GLN A 81 -13.29 5.10 -13.91
CA GLN A 81 -13.56 3.69 -14.19
C GLN A 81 -15.01 3.26 -13.91
N ASN A 82 -15.91 4.19 -13.51
CA ASN A 82 -17.28 3.89 -13.11
C ASN A 82 -17.38 2.84 -11.97
N GLY A 83 -16.43 2.83 -11.04
CA GLY A 83 -16.41 1.92 -9.90
C GLY A 83 -16.04 0.46 -10.23
N VAL A 84 -15.64 0.14 -11.46
CA VAL A 84 -15.32 -1.22 -11.89
C VAL A 84 -13.83 -1.40 -12.22
N CYS A 85 -13.40 -2.66 -12.26
CA CYS A 85 -12.05 -3.02 -12.67
C CYS A 85 -11.73 -2.51 -14.07
N ALA A 86 -10.57 -1.85 -14.27
CA ALA A 86 -10.16 -1.32 -15.56
C ALA A 86 -10.01 -2.41 -16.64
N LEU A 87 -9.68 -3.65 -16.23
CA LEU A 87 -9.41 -4.75 -17.14
C LEU A 87 -10.67 -5.57 -17.47
N CYS A 88 -11.32 -6.19 -16.48
CA CYS A 88 -12.47 -7.07 -16.71
C CYS A 88 -13.83 -6.33 -16.76
N ARG A 89 -13.88 -5.07 -16.33
CA ARG A 89 -15.09 -4.24 -16.26
C ARG A 89 -16.15 -4.74 -15.29
N HIS A 90 -15.79 -5.60 -14.35
CA HIS A 90 -16.68 -6.06 -13.28
C HIS A 90 -16.36 -5.35 -11.96
N LEU A 91 -17.35 -5.34 -11.06
CA LEU A 91 -17.14 -4.99 -9.67
C LEU A 91 -16.16 -5.99 -9.03
N SER A 92 -15.33 -5.52 -8.11
CA SER A 92 -14.47 -6.41 -7.35
C SER A 92 -15.28 -7.16 -6.29
N HIS A 93 -15.35 -8.48 -6.41
CA HIS A 93 -16.05 -9.34 -5.46
C HIS A 93 -15.10 -10.38 -4.87
N HIS A 94 -15.30 -10.68 -3.59
CA HIS A 94 -14.63 -11.79 -2.93
C HIS A 94 -15.63 -12.42 -1.94
N HIS A 95 -15.94 -13.71 -2.11
CA HIS A 95 -16.95 -14.42 -1.31
C HIS A 95 -18.28 -13.65 -1.19
N GLY A 96 -18.80 -13.13 -2.31
CA GLY A 96 -20.09 -12.41 -2.36
C GLY A 96 -20.07 -10.98 -1.78
N THR A 97 -18.93 -10.51 -1.27
CA THR A 97 -18.78 -9.16 -0.74
C THR A 97 -18.05 -8.26 -1.73
N ILE A 98 -18.57 -7.05 -1.96
CA ILE A 98 -17.88 -6.05 -2.78
C ILE A 98 -16.58 -5.64 -2.08
N GLN A 99 -15.48 -5.78 -2.79
CA GLN A 99 -14.15 -5.43 -2.32
C GLN A 99 -13.67 -4.16 -3.01
N ARG A 100 -12.76 -3.45 -2.34
CA ARG A 100 -12.08 -2.32 -2.92
C ARG A 100 -11.15 -2.77 -4.05
N LEU A 101 -11.12 -2.02 -5.15
CA LEU A 101 -10.15 -2.22 -6.21
C LEU A 101 -8.73 -1.91 -5.72
N GLN A 102 -7.75 -2.60 -6.26
CA GLN A 102 -6.34 -2.46 -5.93
C GLN A 102 -5.65 -1.51 -6.92
N VAL A 103 -4.70 -0.73 -6.43
CA VAL A 103 -3.88 0.13 -7.28
C VAL A 103 -2.92 -0.72 -8.09
N ASP A 104 -2.99 -0.62 -9.41
CA ASP A 104 -2.07 -1.23 -10.35
C ASP A 104 -0.97 -0.26 -10.75
N HIS A 105 0.26 -0.75 -10.89
CA HIS A 105 1.43 0.04 -11.27
C HIS A 105 2.42 -0.79 -12.09
N ASN A 106 3.28 -0.13 -12.87
CA ASN A 106 4.31 -0.80 -13.63
C ASN A 106 5.43 -1.32 -12.74
N HIS A 107 5.57 -2.63 -12.66
CA HIS A 107 6.61 -3.31 -11.89
C HIS A 107 8.03 -3.15 -12.49
N GLU A 108 8.15 -2.72 -13.74
CA GLU A 108 9.46 -2.43 -14.35
C GLU A 108 10.01 -1.06 -13.95
N CYS A 109 9.12 -0.13 -13.63
CA CYS A 109 9.51 1.22 -13.20
C CYS A 109 10.07 1.25 -11.78
N CYS A 110 9.60 0.36 -10.91
CA CYS A 110 9.94 0.34 -9.48
C CYS A 110 10.37 -1.05 -9.05
N ASP A 111 11.58 -1.20 -8.51
CA ASP A 111 12.15 -2.47 -8.03
C ASP A 111 11.40 -3.08 -6.83
N LEU A 112 10.45 -2.36 -6.26
CA LEU A 112 9.73 -2.77 -5.06
C LEU A 112 8.29 -3.19 -5.40
N HIS A 113 8.01 -4.49 -5.32
CA HIS A 113 6.66 -5.06 -5.54
C HIS A 113 5.54 -4.47 -4.67
N THR A 114 5.89 -3.81 -3.56
CA THR A 114 4.92 -3.28 -2.58
C THR A 114 4.88 -1.76 -2.53
N LYS A 115 5.68 -1.07 -3.36
CA LYS A 115 5.76 0.39 -3.38
C LYS A 115 5.90 0.89 -4.81
N SER A 116 5.38 2.08 -5.07
CA SER A 116 5.47 2.74 -6.36
C SER A 116 6.05 4.15 -6.21
N CYS A 117 6.65 4.67 -7.27
CA CYS A 117 7.11 6.05 -7.33
C CYS A 117 5.97 7.07 -7.54
N GLY A 118 4.73 6.60 -7.69
CA GLY A 118 3.56 7.43 -7.99
C GLY A 118 3.41 7.82 -9.47
N LYS A 119 4.46 7.72 -10.27
CA LYS A 119 4.45 8.09 -11.70
C LYS A 119 4.05 6.94 -12.61
N CYS A 120 4.20 5.71 -12.16
CA CYS A 120 3.95 4.48 -12.92
C CYS A 120 2.59 3.84 -12.61
N LEU A 121 1.67 4.57 -12.01
CA LEU A 121 0.32 4.10 -11.71
C LEU A 121 -0.49 3.98 -13.00
N ARG A 122 -1.15 2.84 -13.18
CA ARG A 122 -1.95 2.54 -14.38
C ARG A 122 -3.44 2.70 -14.12
N GLY A 123 -3.95 2.10 -13.06
CA GLY A 123 -5.38 2.14 -12.77
C GLY A 123 -5.74 1.33 -11.54
N LEU A 124 -7.02 0.98 -11.45
CA LEU A 124 -7.57 0.19 -10.35
C LEU A 124 -8.09 -1.14 -10.90
N LEU A 125 -7.62 -2.25 -10.34
CA LEU A 125 -7.98 -3.60 -10.74
C LEU A 125 -8.64 -4.37 -9.60
N CYS A 126 -9.49 -5.33 -9.91
CA CYS A 126 -9.89 -6.34 -8.93
C CYS A 126 -8.69 -7.24 -8.58
N ALA A 127 -8.75 -7.92 -7.44
CA ALA A 127 -7.64 -8.76 -6.96
C ALA A 127 -7.21 -9.81 -7.99
N ASP A 128 -8.17 -10.49 -8.61
CA ASP A 128 -7.91 -11.55 -9.59
C ASP A 128 -7.20 -11.01 -10.83
N CYS A 129 -7.67 -9.87 -11.38
CA CYS A 129 -7.03 -9.24 -12.53
C CYS A 129 -5.63 -8.73 -12.19
N ASN A 130 -5.44 -8.17 -11.00
CA ASN A 130 -4.14 -7.66 -10.56
C ASN A 130 -3.10 -8.79 -10.41
N ILE A 131 -3.50 -9.92 -9.82
CA ILE A 131 -2.65 -11.10 -9.69
C ILE A 131 -2.32 -11.68 -11.06
N LEU A 132 -3.33 -11.83 -11.92
CA LEU A 132 -3.16 -12.42 -13.25
C LEU A 132 -2.30 -11.53 -14.15
N LEU A 133 -2.45 -10.20 -14.08
CA LEU A 133 -1.63 -9.25 -14.82
C LEU A 133 -0.15 -9.33 -14.37
N SER A 134 0.10 -9.37 -13.07
CA SER A 134 1.46 -9.57 -12.52
C SER A 134 2.09 -10.89 -12.97
N TYR A 135 1.29 -11.95 -13.09
CA TYR A 135 1.74 -13.22 -13.62
C TYR A 135 2.14 -13.10 -15.09
N ILE A 136 1.32 -12.46 -15.93
CA ILE A 136 1.61 -12.25 -17.34
C ILE A 136 2.88 -11.41 -17.55
N GLU A 137 3.00 -10.30 -16.85
CA GLU A 137 4.21 -9.46 -16.93
C GLU A 137 5.47 -10.27 -16.63
N ARG A 138 5.41 -11.17 -15.63
CA ARG A 138 6.51 -12.06 -15.28
C ARG A 138 6.81 -13.09 -16.38
N VAL A 139 5.77 -13.70 -16.94
CA VAL A 139 5.88 -14.71 -18.00
C VAL A 139 6.42 -14.08 -19.29
N LEU A 140 5.96 -12.89 -19.66
CA LEU A 140 6.48 -12.16 -20.82
C LEU A 140 7.99 -11.85 -20.68
N LYS A 141 8.45 -11.55 -19.46
CA LYS A 141 9.88 -11.36 -19.16
C LYS A 141 10.70 -12.65 -19.27
N GLN A 142 10.12 -13.79 -18.87
CA GLN A 142 10.81 -15.08 -18.82
C GLN A 142 10.68 -15.88 -20.11
N GLY A 143 9.87 -15.44 -21.07
CA GLY A 143 9.64 -16.12 -22.35
C GLY A 143 8.88 -17.45 -22.27
N THR A 144 8.28 -17.79 -21.12
CA THR A 144 7.49 -19.01 -20.92
C THR A 144 6.01 -18.68 -20.82
N ILE A 145 5.19 -19.05 -21.79
CA ILE A 145 3.75 -18.78 -21.83
C ILE A 145 2.99 -20.05 -21.48
N ALA A 146 2.27 -20.05 -20.34
CA ALA A 146 1.19 -20.99 -20.10
C ALA A 146 -0.07 -20.55 -20.89
N PRO A 147 -0.92 -21.46 -21.38
CA PRO A 147 -2.11 -21.10 -22.15
C PRO A 147 -3.08 -20.26 -21.30
N LEU A 148 -3.35 -19.06 -21.75
CA LEU A 148 -4.31 -18.12 -21.15
C LEU A 148 -5.55 -17.99 -22.05
N PRO A 149 -6.74 -17.73 -21.49
CA PRO A 149 -7.93 -17.46 -22.29
C PRO A 149 -7.70 -16.28 -23.25
N ASP A 150 -7.84 -16.48 -24.56
CA ASP A 150 -7.56 -15.48 -25.61
C ASP A 150 -8.24 -14.13 -25.38
N THR A 151 -9.51 -14.17 -24.94
CA THR A 151 -10.30 -12.95 -24.69
C THR A 151 -9.73 -12.11 -23.53
N TRP A 152 -9.22 -12.73 -22.49
CA TRP A 152 -8.62 -12.03 -21.36
C TRP A 152 -7.21 -11.52 -21.71
N LEU A 153 -6.42 -12.34 -22.42
CA LEU A 153 -5.06 -11.96 -22.86
C LEU A 153 -5.11 -10.74 -23.77
N SER A 154 -6.04 -10.70 -24.73
CA SER A 154 -6.24 -9.54 -25.62
C SER A 154 -6.54 -8.27 -24.84
N LYS A 155 -7.39 -8.34 -23.83
CA LYS A 155 -7.69 -7.21 -22.95
C LYS A 155 -6.49 -6.78 -22.12
N ALA A 156 -5.71 -7.73 -21.60
CA ALA A 156 -4.52 -7.46 -20.81
C ALA A 156 -3.44 -6.77 -21.66
N LEU A 157 -3.19 -7.25 -22.86
CA LEU A 157 -2.23 -6.65 -23.79
C LEU A 157 -2.67 -5.23 -24.23
N ALA A 158 -3.96 -5.01 -24.50
CA ALA A 158 -4.50 -3.69 -24.81
C ALA A 158 -4.35 -2.74 -23.62
N TYR A 159 -4.63 -3.21 -22.42
CA TYR A 159 -4.45 -2.45 -21.19
C TYR A 159 -2.98 -2.05 -20.98
N LEU A 160 -2.05 -2.98 -21.10
CA LEU A 160 -0.61 -2.68 -20.97
C LEU A 160 -0.14 -1.71 -22.07
N GLY A 161 -0.60 -1.88 -23.30
CA GLY A 161 -0.24 -1.03 -24.44
C GLY A 161 -0.82 0.38 -24.37
N SER A 162 -1.87 0.63 -23.59
CA SER A 162 -2.46 1.96 -23.42
C SER A 162 -1.61 2.90 -22.54
N TYR A 163 -0.67 2.35 -21.77
CA TYR A 163 0.24 3.11 -20.90
C TYR A 163 1.62 3.16 -21.53
N LYS A 164 1.89 4.22 -22.30
CA LYS A 164 3.24 4.54 -22.80
C LYS A 164 3.99 5.26 -21.67
N TYR A 165 5.15 4.77 -21.31
CA TYR A 165 6.06 5.35 -20.32
C TYR A 165 7.10 6.24 -21.01
#